data_d5d5d527e5e3f1b9694671bba97f7b8f
#
_entry.id   d5d5d527e5e3f1b9694671bba97f7b8f
#
_cell.length_a   1.000
_cell.length_b   1.000
_cell.length_c   1.000
_cell.angle_alpha   90.00
_cell.angle_beta   90.00
_cell.angle_gamma   90.00
#
_symmetry.space_group_name_H-M   'P 1'
#
loop_
_entity.id
_entity.type
_entity.pdbx_description
1 polymer ?
#
loop_
_entity_poly.entity_id
_entity_poly.type
_entity_poly.pdbx_seq_one_letter_code
_entity_poly.pdbx_strand_id
1 'polypeptide(L)'
;KTELIAYLNKVLGTPRNCIAVSHARRFGKSHAAGMIDAYYSLGCDSSNLFDNTKIAANADYKKYMNKYNVIHLDISSFWDDFKDNLVEKIKEYIIDDFKKSFNDEIDYSKKFSVILMSVYQKTTIPFVIIIDEWDCVIRNSDDKELVHSYLQFLHSLFKSEESKAFLALGYITGILPIKKIKDESALNNF
;
A
#
# COMPACT_ATOMS: atom_id res chain seq x y z
N LYS A 1 16.38 -10.15 -6.22
CA LYS A 1 15.35 -9.18 -5.74
C LYS A 1 14.35 -9.84 -4.79
N THR A 2 14.03 -11.13 -4.92
CA THR A 2 13.06 -11.84 -4.05
C THR A 2 13.50 -11.93 -2.57
N GLU A 3 14.76 -11.67 -2.25
CA GLU A 3 15.25 -11.52 -0.87
C GLU A 3 14.59 -10.34 -0.12
N LEU A 4 14.07 -9.34 -0.86
CA LEU A 4 13.25 -8.29 -0.27
C LEU A 4 11.99 -8.87 0.40
N ILE A 5 11.34 -9.83 -0.22
CA ILE A 5 10.17 -10.51 0.36
C ILE A 5 10.54 -11.18 1.69
N ALA A 6 11.71 -11.85 1.75
CA ALA A 6 12.18 -12.47 2.98
C ALA A 6 12.40 -11.44 4.11
N TYR A 7 12.85 -10.24 3.77
CA TYR A 7 12.95 -9.13 4.72
C TYR A 7 11.56 -8.64 5.15
N LEU A 8 10.65 -8.43 4.21
CA LEU A 8 9.28 -7.96 4.48
C LEU A 8 8.51 -8.97 5.36
N ASN A 9 8.68 -10.26 5.14
CA ASN A 9 8.08 -11.31 5.97
C ASN A 9 8.50 -11.22 7.45
N LYS A 10 9.71 -10.72 7.75
CA LYS A 10 10.19 -10.55 9.13
C LYS A 10 9.56 -9.36 9.85
N VAL A 11 9.15 -8.33 9.13
CA VAL A 11 8.57 -7.11 9.69
C VAL A 11 7.04 -7.08 9.61
N LEU A 12 6.46 -7.96 8.82
CA LEU A 12 5.02 -8.07 8.60
C LEU A 12 4.28 -8.33 9.91
N GLY A 13 3.25 -7.50 10.21
CA GLY A 13 2.49 -7.57 11.45
C GLY A 13 3.25 -7.12 12.70
N THR A 14 4.42 -6.51 12.57
CA THR A 14 5.20 -5.95 13.70
C THR A 14 5.07 -4.42 13.76
N PRO A 15 5.49 -3.76 14.84
CA PRO A 15 5.54 -2.29 14.89
C PRO A 15 6.46 -1.63 13.83
N ARG A 16 7.26 -2.40 13.11
CA ARG A 16 8.16 -1.95 12.02
C ARG A 16 7.64 -2.34 10.65
N ASN A 17 6.35 -2.48 10.49
CA ASN A 17 5.71 -2.95 9.25
C ASN A 17 5.58 -1.86 8.15
N CYS A 18 6.08 -0.66 8.36
CA CYS A 18 6.07 0.40 7.36
C CYS A 18 7.47 0.59 6.76
N ILE A 19 7.60 0.33 5.47
CA ILE A 19 8.88 0.32 4.75
C ILE A 19 8.83 1.31 3.59
N ALA A 20 9.74 2.30 3.62
CA ALA A 20 9.92 3.26 2.53
C ALA A 20 11.20 2.98 1.76
N VAL A 21 11.10 2.96 0.43
CA VAL A 21 12.23 2.80 -0.48
C VAL A 21 12.36 4.02 -1.37
N SER A 22 13.36 4.86 -1.10
CA SER A 22 13.68 6.04 -1.90
C SER A 22 14.87 5.75 -2.80
N HIS A 23 14.66 5.82 -4.12
CA HIS A 23 15.73 5.59 -5.10
C HIS A 23 15.46 6.37 -6.39
N ALA A 24 16.52 6.68 -7.14
CA ALA A 24 16.39 7.31 -8.45
C ALA A 24 15.48 6.52 -9.41
N ARG A 25 15.02 7.17 -10.48
CA ARG A 25 14.25 6.50 -11.55
C ARG A 25 15.06 5.36 -12.15
N ARG A 26 14.38 4.35 -12.73
CA ARG A 26 14.95 3.17 -13.41
C ARG A 26 15.71 2.17 -12.54
N PHE A 27 15.61 2.25 -11.22
CA PHE A 27 16.19 1.25 -10.30
C PHE A 27 15.25 0.07 -9.98
N GLY A 28 14.13 -0.05 -10.69
CA GLY A 28 13.21 -1.18 -10.57
C GLY A 28 12.32 -1.16 -9.33
N LYS A 29 11.94 0.04 -8.83
CA LYS A 29 11.02 0.23 -7.71
C LYS A 29 9.64 -0.34 -8.01
N SER A 30 9.02 0.04 -9.13
CA SER A 30 7.71 -0.45 -9.57
C SER A 30 7.72 -1.97 -9.82
N HIS A 31 8.84 -2.49 -10.33
CA HIS A 31 8.99 -3.94 -10.46
C HIS A 31 9.05 -4.65 -9.10
N ALA A 32 9.66 -4.03 -8.08
CA ALA A 32 9.64 -4.55 -6.73
C ALA A 32 8.23 -4.47 -6.11
N ALA A 33 7.51 -3.35 -6.34
CA ALA A 33 6.12 -3.19 -5.90
C ALA A 33 5.20 -4.27 -6.52
N GLY A 34 5.27 -4.51 -7.83
CA GLY A 34 4.51 -5.56 -8.49
C GLY A 34 4.89 -6.98 -8.04
N MET A 35 6.16 -7.21 -7.71
CA MET A 35 6.62 -8.48 -7.14
C MET A 35 6.03 -8.71 -5.73
N ILE A 36 5.96 -7.69 -4.90
CA ILE A 36 5.36 -7.73 -3.55
C ILE A 36 3.86 -7.99 -3.66
N ASP A 37 3.19 -7.28 -4.56
CA ASP A 37 1.78 -7.48 -4.88
C ASP A 37 1.50 -8.94 -5.27
N ALA A 38 2.17 -9.44 -6.29
CA ALA A 38 2.02 -10.83 -6.74
C ALA A 38 2.27 -11.86 -5.63
N TYR A 39 3.18 -11.58 -4.70
CA TYR A 39 3.48 -12.50 -3.61
C TYR A 39 2.40 -12.54 -2.52
N TYR A 40 1.86 -11.38 -2.12
CA TYR A 40 0.93 -11.32 -1.00
C TYR A 40 -0.54 -11.44 -1.40
N SER A 41 -0.92 -11.10 -2.63
CA SER A 41 -2.32 -11.02 -3.07
C SER A 41 -3.09 -12.30 -2.88
N LEU A 42 -4.20 -12.22 -2.15
CA LEU A 42 -5.16 -13.29 -1.96
C LEU A 42 -5.90 -13.58 -3.28
N GLY A 43 -6.33 -14.83 -3.48
CA GLY A 43 -7.20 -15.22 -4.62
C GLY A 43 -6.43 -15.58 -5.89
N CYS A 44 -5.09 -15.56 -5.86
CA CYS A 44 -4.24 -16.05 -6.94
C CYS A 44 -3.29 -17.15 -6.45
N ASP A 45 -2.67 -17.88 -7.38
CA ASP A 45 -1.55 -18.78 -7.10
C ASP A 45 -0.29 -18.26 -7.80
N SER A 46 0.61 -17.69 -7.02
CA SER A 46 1.86 -17.13 -7.51
C SER A 46 3.06 -18.10 -7.39
N SER A 47 2.83 -19.37 -7.05
CA SER A 47 3.88 -20.37 -6.86
C SER A 47 4.82 -20.44 -8.06
N ASN A 48 4.28 -20.46 -9.29
CA ASN A 48 5.09 -20.51 -10.51
C ASN A 48 6.06 -19.34 -10.69
N LEU A 49 5.76 -18.18 -10.09
CA LEU A 49 6.62 -16.99 -10.15
C LEU A 49 7.78 -17.06 -9.16
N PHE A 50 7.61 -17.79 -8.05
CA PHE A 50 8.52 -17.73 -6.93
C PHE A 50 9.24 -19.04 -6.59
N ASP A 51 8.68 -20.22 -6.93
CA ASP A 51 9.24 -21.54 -6.56
C ASP A 51 10.69 -21.76 -7.02
N ASN A 52 11.11 -21.12 -8.12
CA ASN A 52 12.49 -21.19 -8.63
C ASN A 52 13.34 -19.97 -8.27
N THR A 53 12.94 -19.20 -7.27
CA THR A 53 13.68 -17.99 -6.84
C THR A 53 14.26 -18.14 -5.43
N LYS A 54 15.12 -17.20 -5.02
CA LYS A 54 15.80 -17.26 -3.71
C LYS A 54 14.84 -17.29 -2.51
N ILE A 55 13.65 -16.71 -2.61
CA ILE A 55 12.67 -16.72 -1.53
C ILE A 55 12.14 -18.14 -1.25
N ALA A 56 12.13 -19.03 -2.22
CA ALA A 56 11.65 -20.40 -2.05
C ALA A 56 12.46 -21.19 -1.02
N ALA A 57 13.73 -20.83 -0.82
CA ALA A 57 14.58 -21.43 0.22
C ALA A 57 14.29 -20.90 1.64
N ASN A 58 13.42 -19.90 1.80
CA ASN A 58 13.08 -19.34 3.09
C ASN A 58 12.01 -20.21 3.78
N ALA A 59 12.18 -20.50 5.07
CA ALA A 59 11.24 -21.32 5.85
C ALA A 59 9.80 -20.75 5.87
N ASP A 60 9.67 -19.42 5.81
CA ASP A 60 8.37 -18.72 5.82
C ASP A 60 7.78 -18.50 4.43
N TYR A 61 8.41 -19.02 3.36
CA TYR A 61 8.03 -18.74 1.98
C TYR A 61 6.53 -18.98 1.71
N LYS A 62 6.02 -20.17 1.99
CA LYS A 62 4.61 -20.49 1.74
C LYS A 62 3.65 -20.00 2.83
N LYS A 63 4.17 -19.59 3.98
CA LYS A 63 3.38 -19.12 5.11
C LYS A 63 2.61 -17.85 4.80
N TYR A 64 3.22 -16.92 4.07
CA TYR A 64 2.68 -15.60 3.79
C TYR A 64 2.21 -15.40 2.34
N MET A 65 2.59 -16.30 1.44
CA MET A 65 2.26 -16.19 0.02
C MET A 65 0.75 -16.32 -0.23
N ASN A 66 0.18 -15.35 -0.95
CA ASN A 66 -1.23 -15.28 -1.34
C ASN A 66 -2.21 -15.32 -0.14
N LYS A 67 -1.90 -14.59 0.94
CA LYS A 67 -2.66 -14.63 2.21
C LYS A 67 -3.24 -13.29 2.65
N TYR A 68 -3.06 -12.21 1.87
CA TYR A 68 -3.39 -10.85 2.31
C TYR A 68 -4.32 -10.14 1.33
N ASN A 69 -5.16 -9.24 1.86
CA ASN A 69 -5.81 -8.24 1.02
C ASN A 69 -4.73 -7.24 0.57
N VAL A 70 -4.52 -7.09 -0.73
CA VAL A 70 -3.50 -6.17 -1.25
C VAL A 70 -4.19 -4.97 -1.90
N ILE A 71 -3.76 -3.77 -1.51
CA ILE A 71 -4.06 -2.52 -2.20
C ILE A 71 -2.75 -2.04 -2.82
N HIS A 72 -2.69 -1.99 -4.16
CA HIS A 72 -1.52 -1.51 -4.89
C HIS A 72 -1.91 -0.29 -5.74
N LEU A 73 -1.32 0.86 -5.44
CA LEU A 73 -1.58 2.13 -6.12
C LEU A 73 -0.30 2.66 -6.76
N ASP A 74 -0.35 2.98 -8.03
CA ASP A 74 0.62 3.83 -8.72
C ASP A 74 0.10 5.26 -8.76
N ILE A 75 0.64 6.12 -7.89
CA ILE A 75 0.18 7.50 -7.77
C ILE A 75 0.46 8.31 -9.02
N SER A 76 1.49 7.97 -9.80
CA SER A 76 1.77 8.70 -11.05
C SER A 76 0.66 8.52 -12.09
N SER A 77 0.11 7.32 -12.21
CA SER A 77 -1.04 7.06 -13.09
C SER A 77 -2.28 7.85 -12.68
N PHE A 78 -2.61 7.85 -11.39
CA PHE A 78 -3.73 8.66 -10.89
C PHE A 78 -3.49 10.17 -11.06
N TRP A 79 -2.24 10.62 -10.88
CA TRP A 79 -1.87 12.01 -11.08
C TRP A 79 -2.07 12.47 -12.52
N ASP A 80 -1.67 11.67 -13.47
CA ASP A 80 -1.79 12.01 -14.89
C ASP A 80 -3.26 12.13 -15.33
N ASP A 81 -4.15 11.32 -14.76
CA ASP A 81 -5.57 11.27 -15.14
C ASP A 81 -6.47 12.22 -14.32
N PHE A 82 -6.17 12.47 -13.03
CA PHE A 82 -7.15 13.05 -12.08
C PHE A 82 -6.58 14.12 -11.14
N LYS A 83 -5.65 14.95 -11.59
CA LYS A 83 -4.91 15.93 -10.75
C LYS A 83 -5.72 16.58 -9.62
N ASP A 84 -6.84 17.24 -9.97
CA ASP A 84 -7.61 18.06 -9.03
C ASP A 84 -8.46 17.23 -8.04
N ASN A 85 -8.83 16.01 -8.41
CA ASN A 85 -9.69 15.11 -7.62
C ASN A 85 -8.98 13.79 -7.27
N LEU A 86 -7.66 13.81 -7.20
CA LEU A 86 -6.82 12.63 -7.07
C LEU A 86 -7.25 11.73 -5.89
N VAL A 87 -7.39 12.31 -4.70
CA VAL A 87 -7.67 11.55 -3.47
C VAL A 87 -9.04 10.89 -3.53
N GLU A 88 -10.03 11.62 -4.03
CA GLU A 88 -11.41 11.12 -4.21
C GLU A 88 -11.40 9.97 -5.22
N LYS A 89 -10.71 10.11 -6.34
CA LYS A 89 -10.64 9.08 -7.38
C LYS A 89 -9.89 7.82 -6.92
N ILE A 90 -8.85 7.97 -6.13
CA ILE A 90 -8.19 6.81 -5.51
C ILE A 90 -9.16 6.08 -4.57
N LYS A 91 -9.89 6.80 -3.72
CA LYS A 91 -10.88 6.20 -2.82
C LYS A 91 -12.00 5.52 -3.58
N GLU A 92 -12.56 6.17 -4.59
CA GLU A 92 -13.59 5.59 -5.47
C GLU A 92 -13.10 4.28 -6.10
N TYR A 93 -11.89 4.28 -6.67
CA TYR A 93 -11.29 3.09 -7.28
C TYR A 93 -11.23 1.90 -6.31
N ILE A 94 -10.76 2.12 -5.08
CA ILE A 94 -10.67 1.07 -4.06
C ILE A 94 -12.06 0.63 -3.60
N ILE A 95 -12.98 1.56 -3.39
CA ILE A 95 -14.36 1.28 -2.96
C ILE A 95 -15.11 0.49 -4.03
N ASP A 96 -14.93 0.80 -5.29
CA ASP A 96 -15.58 0.08 -6.39
C ASP A 96 -15.12 -1.37 -6.48
N ASP A 97 -13.86 -1.65 -6.13
CA ASP A 97 -13.37 -3.03 -6.05
C ASP A 97 -13.95 -3.77 -4.83
N PHE A 98 -14.08 -3.11 -3.70
CA PHE A 98 -14.77 -3.67 -2.53
C PHE A 98 -16.26 -3.93 -2.80
N LYS A 99 -16.96 -3.04 -3.49
CA LYS A 99 -18.36 -3.25 -3.88
C LYS A 99 -18.56 -4.49 -4.74
N LYS A 100 -17.64 -4.78 -5.64
CA LYS A 100 -17.68 -6.02 -6.44
C LYS A 100 -17.57 -7.28 -5.58
N SER A 101 -16.82 -7.21 -4.47
CA SER A 101 -16.55 -8.34 -3.60
C SER A 101 -17.57 -8.50 -2.47
N PHE A 102 -18.10 -7.39 -1.94
CA PHE A 102 -18.90 -7.36 -0.71
C PHE A 102 -20.30 -6.77 -0.89
N ASN A 103 -20.65 -6.22 -2.08
CA ASN A 103 -21.92 -5.56 -2.35
C ASN A 103 -22.29 -4.53 -1.25
N ASP A 104 -23.53 -4.56 -0.75
CA ASP A 104 -24.05 -3.66 0.30
C ASP A 104 -23.75 -4.11 1.73
N GLU A 105 -22.89 -5.11 1.91
CA GLU A 105 -22.56 -5.64 3.24
C GLU A 105 -21.62 -4.72 4.04
N ILE A 106 -21.09 -3.68 3.39
CA ILE A 106 -20.22 -2.66 3.99
C ILE A 106 -20.84 -1.28 3.78
N ASP A 107 -20.86 -0.47 4.83
CA ASP A 107 -21.30 0.93 4.75
C ASP A 107 -20.21 1.82 4.16
N TYR A 108 -20.31 2.07 2.85
CA TYR A 108 -19.35 2.90 2.10
C TYR A 108 -19.52 4.40 2.30
N SER A 109 -20.49 4.87 3.11
CA SER A 109 -20.65 6.28 3.47
C SER A 109 -19.72 6.74 4.60
N LYS A 110 -19.04 5.81 5.25
CA LYS A 110 -18.14 6.07 6.37
C LYS A 110 -16.79 6.64 5.90
N LYS A 111 -15.98 7.09 6.88
CA LYS A 111 -14.59 7.47 6.63
C LYS A 111 -13.83 6.30 6.01
N PHE A 112 -12.89 6.59 5.12
CA PHE A 112 -12.16 5.59 4.35
C PHE A 112 -11.43 4.56 5.25
N SER A 113 -10.79 5.00 6.35
CA SER A 113 -10.17 4.10 7.31
C SER A 113 -11.16 3.13 7.99
N VAL A 114 -12.39 3.60 8.22
CA VAL A 114 -13.47 2.78 8.79
C VAL A 114 -13.98 1.75 7.77
N ILE A 115 -14.02 2.11 6.49
CA ILE A 115 -14.36 1.16 5.41
C ILE A 115 -13.32 0.04 5.36
N LEU A 116 -12.02 0.36 5.37
CA LEU A 116 -10.95 -0.65 5.43
C LEU A 116 -11.05 -1.54 6.66
N MET A 117 -11.35 -0.93 7.81
CA MET A 117 -11.56 -1.69 9.06
C MET A 117 -12.76 -2.64 8.94
N SER A 118 -13.86 -2.22 8.29
CA SER A 118 -15.03 -3.07 8.07
C SER A 118 -14.72 -4.26 7.17
N VAL A 119 -13.95 -4.05 6.10
CA VAL A 119 -13.45 -5.15 5.23
C VAL A 119 -12.59 -6.11 6.04
N TYR A 120 -11.67 -5.59 6.86
CA TYR A 120 -10.84 -6.43 7.73
C TYR A 120 -11.66 -7.22 8.74
N GLN A 121 -12.61 -6.61 9.41
CA GLN A 121 -13.50 -7.29 10.38
C GLN A 121 -14.30 -8.42 9.72
N LYS A 122 -14.75 -8.21 8.49
CA LYS A 122 -15.51 -9.19 7.73
C LYS A 122 -14.65 -10.36 7.24
N THR A 123 -13.46 -10.08 6.73
CA THR A 123 -12.58 -11.09 6.13
C THR A 123 -11.63 -11.74 7.14
N THR A 124 -11.34 -11.06 8.24
CA THR A 124 -10.24 -11.37 9.19
C THR A 124 -8.84 -11.37 8.55
N ILE A 125 -8.74 -10.90 7.29
CA ILE A 125 -7.50 -10.87 6.53
C ILE A 125 -6.97 -9.45 6.50
N PRO A 126 -5.77 -9.20 7.05
CA PRO A 126 -5.21 -7.86 7.09
C PRO A 126 -4.71 -7.40 5.71
N PHE A 127 -4.42 -6.10 5.62
CA PHE A 127 -4.00 -5.47 4.38
C PHE A 127 -2.47 -5.39 4.26
N VAL A 128 -1.99 -5.62 3.05
CA VAL A 128 -0.69 -5.15 2.55
C VAL A 128 -0.99 -3.97 1.62
N ILE A 129 -0.49 -2.78 1.96
CA ILE A 129 -0.74 -1.56 1.19
C ILE A 129 0.57 -1.12 0.53
N ILE A 130 0.54 -1.04 -0.80
CA ILE A 130 1.69 -0.71 -1.66
C ILE A 130 1.38 0.60 -2.37
N ILE A 131 2.23 1.60 -2.20
CA ILE A 131 2.12 2.89 -2.90
C ILE A 131 3.39 3.11 -3.71
N ASP A 132 3.28 3.00 -5.03
CA ASP A 132 4.39 3.34 -5.92
C ASP A 132 4.32 4.82 -6.33
N GLU A 133 5.48 5.46 -6.49
CA GLU A 133 5.65 6.90 -6.77
C GLU A 133 4.88 7.80 -5.77
N TRP A 134 4.87 7.42 -4.46
CA TRP A 134 4.12 8.12 -3.39
C TRP A 134 4.38 9.62 -3.35
N ASP A 135 5.56 10.07 -3.75
CA ASP A 135 5.99 11.47 -3.75
C ASP A 135 5.59 12.24 -5.02
N CYS A 136 4.85 11.62 -5.94
CA CYS A 136 4.45 12.21 -7.22
C CYS A 136 3.68 13.53 -7.03
N VAL A 137 2.68 13.55 -6.16
CA VAL A 137 1.88 14.76 -5.87
C VAL A 137 2.75 15.88 -5.33
N ILE A 138 3.64 15.56 -4.38
CA ILE A 138 4.51 16.53 -3.71
C ILE A 138 5.53 17.14 -4.68
N ARG A 139 6.00 16.36 -5.65
CA ARG A 139 6.98 16.82 -6.65
C ARG A 139 6.36 17.65 -7.77
N ASN A 140 5.08 17.46 -8.06
CA ASN A 140 4.45 17.99 -9.27
C ASN A 140 3.35 19.02 -8.97
N SER A 141 2.97 19.24 -7.70
CA SER A 141 1.95 20.21 -7.32
C SER A 141 2.53 21.31 -6.44
N ASP A 142 2.19 22.55 -6.79
CA ASP A 142 2.39 23.73 -5.93
C ASP A 142 1.13 24.05 -5.08
N ASP A 143 0.04 23.32 -5.31
CA ASP A 143 -1.19 23.44 -4.55
C ASP A 143 -1.06 22.78 -3.17
N LYS A 144 -0.98 23.64 -2.16
CA LYS A 144 -0.79 23.21 -0.76
C LYS A 144 -2.00 22.45 -0.21
N GLU A 145 -3.20 22.77 -0.65
CA GLU A 145 -4.44 22.12 -0.19
C GLU A 145 -4.53 20.70 -0.74
N LEU A 146 -4.20 20.51 -2.02
CA LEU A 146 -4.11 19.20 -2.64
C LEU A 146 -3.03 18.34 -1.98
N VAL A 147 -1.83 18.88 -1.79
CA VAL A 147 -0.73 18.16 -1.10
C VAL A 147 -1.14 17.78 0.33
N HIS A 148 -1.77 18.70 1.06
CA HIS A 148 -2.24 18.42 2.42
C HIS A 148 -3.32 17.31 2.42
N SER A 149 -4.31 17.38 1.56
CA SER A 149 -5.36 16.36 1.40
C SER A 149 -4.76 14.99 1.09
N TYR A 150 -3.77 14.94 0.21
CA TYR A 150 -3.07 13.71 -0.13
C TYR A 150 -2.28 13.14 1.05
N LEU A 151 -1.57 13.96 1.80
CA LEU A 151 -0.87 13.53 3.01
C LEU A 151 -1.82 13.02 4.09
N GLN A 152 -3.00 13.65 4.25
CA GLN A 152 -4.06 13.17 5.13
C GLN A 152 -4.60 11.80 4.68
N PHE A 153 -4.73 11.59 3.37
CA PHE A 153 -5.09 10.28 2.83
C PHE A 153 -4.04 9.22 3.19
N LEU A 154 -2.75 9.47 2.98
CA LEU A 154 -1.68 8.55 3.38
C LEU A 154 -1.69 8.29 4.89
N HIS A 155 -1.90 9.33 5.70
CA HIS A 155 -2.05 9.17 7.15
C HIS A 155 -3.20 8.23 7.51
N SER A 156 -4.34 8.31 6.81
CA SER A 156 -5.49 7.42 7.06
C SER A 156 -5.18 5.95 6.77
N LEU A 157 -4.30 5.67 5.82
CA LEU A 157 -3.88 4.32 5.46
C LEU A 157 -2.87 3.71 6.44
N PHE A 158 -1.93 4.52 6.94
CA PHE A 158 -0.76 3.99 7.62
C PHE A 158 -0.66 4.35 9.10
N LYS A 159 -1.39 5.37 9.56
CA LYS A 159 -1.19 5.93 10.90
C LYS A 159 -2.47 6.19 11.70
N SER A 160 -3.64 6.00 11.13
CA SER A 160 -4.90 6.11 11.86
C SER A 160 -4.99 5.04 12.96
N GLU A 161 -5.85 5.25 13.95
CA GLU A 161 -6.08 4.22 14.98
C GLU A 161 -6.63 2.92 14.36
N GLU A 162 -7.49 3.05 13.34
CA GLU A 162 -8.03 1.91 12.62
C GLU A 162 -6.93 1.14 11.87
N SER A 163 -5.95 1.85 11.29
CA SER A 163 -4.88 1.21 10.53
C SER A 163 -4.01 0.27 11.36
N LYS A 164 -3.87 0.52 12.66
CA LYS A 164 -3.15 -0.36 13.57
C LYS A 164 -3.74 -1.78 13.63
N ALA A 165 -5.04 -1.91 13.40
CA ALA A 165 -5.70 -3.20 13.42
C ALA A 165 -5.66 -3.93 12.08
N PHE A 166 -5.81 -3.22 10.97
CA PHE A 166 -5.93 -3.85 9.65
C PHE A 166 -4.63 -3.91 8.84
N LEU A 167 -3.61 -3.11 9.17
CA LEU A 167 -2.39 -3.00 8.38
C LEU A 167 -1.35 -4.06 8.77
N ALA A 168 -1.14 -5.05 7.91
CA ALA A 168 -0.04 -6.01 8.06
C ALA A 168 1.30 -5.45 7.58
N LEU A 169 1.30 -4.72 6.44
CA LEU A 169 2.49 -4.15 5.83
C LEU A 169 2.14 -2.89 5.04
N GLY A 170 2.88 -1.81 5.27
CA GLY A 170 2.92 -0.64 4.41
C GLY A 170 4.24 -0.62 3.63
N TYR A 171 4.17 -0.54 2.30
CA TYR A 171 5.34 -0.44 1.43
C TYR A 171 5.17 0.74 0.49
N ILE A 172 6.04 1.73 0.59
CA ILE A 172 5.99 2.89 -0.31
C ILE A 172 7.29 3.06 -1.07
N THR A 173 7.19 3.43 -2.34
CA THR A 173 8.35 3.75 -3.17
C THR A 173 8.25 5.13 -3.76
N GLY A 174 9.40 5.80 -3.88
CA GLY A 174 9.48 7.15 -4.46
C GLY A 174 10.91 7.56 -4.79
N ILE A 175 11.06 8.82 -5.14
CA ILE A 175 12.37 9.46 -5.39
C ILE A 175 12.80 10.24 -4.16
N LEU A 176 11.85 10.95 -3.53
CA LEU A 176 12.13 11.75 -2.35
C LEU A 176 12.22 10.89 -1.09
N PRO A 177 13.22 11.08 -0.24
CA PRO A 177 13.20 10.50 1.09
C PRO A 177 12.15 11.22 1.96
N ILE A 178 11.41 10.49 2.79
CA ILE A 178 10.33 11.01 3.66
C ILE A 178 10.82 12.17 4.53
N LYS A 179 12.03 12.10 5.06
CA LYS A 179 12.66 13.15 5.89
C LYS A 179 12.79 14.53 5.23
N LYS A 180 12.56 14.64 3.93
CA LYS A 180 12.58 15.94 3.21
C LYS A 180 11.23 16.63 3.15
N ILE A 181 10.18 16.05 3.67
CA ILE A 181 8.85 16.64 3.66
C ILE A 181 8.70 17.48 4.93
N LYS A 182 8.27 18.74 4.76
CA LYS A 182 8.06 19.68 5.89
C LYS A 182 6.96 19.23 6.85
N ASP A 183 6.03 18.40 6.40
CA ASP A 183 4.96 17.78 7.21
C ASP A 183 5.28 16.30 7.48
N GLU A 184 6.35 16.07 8.26
CA GLU A 184 6.83 14.74 8.62
C GLU A 184 5.82 13.91 9.43
N SER A 185 4.78 14.57 9.99
CA SER A 185 3.83 13.94 10.91
C SER A 185 3.00 12.83 10.25
N ALA A 186 2.72 12.93 8.94
CA ALA A 186 1.86 12.00 8.23
C ALA A 186 2.51 10.61 8.00
N LEU A 187 3.83 10.53 7.89
CA LEU A 187 4.57 9.33 7.50
C LEU A 187 5.75 9.00 8.44
N ASN A 188 5.75 9.48 9.67
CA ASN A 188 6.87 9.27 10.60
C ASN A 188 6.99 7.84 11.15
N ASN A 189 6.13 6.91 10.74
CA ASN A 189 6.20 5.49 11.03
C ASN A 189 6.97 4.67 9.98
N PHE A 190 7.44 5.32 8.90
CA PHE A 190 8.28 4.74 7.86
C PHE A 190 9.77 4.93 8.11
#